data_f2250b85698f011add5630e5c7d22634
#
_entry.id   f2250b85698f011add5630e5c7d22634
#
_cell.length_a   1.000
_cell.length_b   1.000
_cell.length_c   1.000
_cell.angle_alpha   90.00
_cell.angle_beta   90.00
_cell.angle_gamma   90.00
#
_symmetry.space_group_name_H-M   'P 1'
#
loop_
_entity.id
_entity.type
_entity.pdbx_description
1 polymer ?
#
loop_
_entity_poly.entity_id
_entity_poly.type
_entity_poly.pdbx_seq_one_letter_code
_entity_poly.pdbx_strand_id
1 'polypeptide(L)'
;MTHPLASTFAPTGTLRASINLGNPILANRNADGGEPFGLSIDLARGLAQALSLPIELVVFDTAARSVEAVEQGQADIGFFAIDPKRGEQIAFTAPYVLIEGSYLVRQDSPLQANAEVDRPGTRVVVGKGSAYDLFLTRELKAAEILRAPSSPAVVEVFREQHADVAAGVRQQLEADLARLPGHRLLPGRFMVIRQAMGLPKARGAAAAAFLADYVERQKASGFVREALARHGIQGASVAPLTGAEA
;
A
#
# COMPACT_ATOMS: atom_id res chain seq x y z
N MET A 1 7.04 24.89 21.33
CA MET A 1 5.71 24.65 21.92
C MET A 1 5.16 23.38 21.33
N THR A 2 4.63 22.50 22.16
CA THR A 2 4.04 21.23 21.70
C THR A 2 2.72 21.50 20.96
N HIS A 3 2.48 20.84 19.84
CA HIS A 3 1.25 21.00 19.07
C HIS A 3 0.02 20.56 19.89
N PRO A 4 -1.14 21.25 19.84
CA PRO A 4 -2.32 20.90 20.65
C PRO A 4 -2.82 19.45 20.49
N LEU A 5 -2.63 18.86 19.31
CA LEU A 5 -3.01 17.47 19.02
C LEU A 5 -1.89 16.44 19.30
N ALA A 6 -0.72 16.86 19.81
CA ALA A 6 0.41 15.93 19.98
C ALA A 6 0.05 14.73 20.86
N SER A 7 -0.60 14.94 22.00
CA SER A 7 -1.04 13.83 22.89
C SER A 7 -2.15 12.97 22.29
N THR A 8 -2.97 13.52 21.40
CA THR A 8 -3.99 12.75 20.67
C THR A 8 -3.35 11.83 19.64
N PHE A 9 -2.33 12.32 18.90
CA PHE A 9 -1.59 11.48 17.94
C PHE A 9 -0.68 10.48 18.65
N ALA A 10 0.02 10.90 19.68
CA ALA A 10 1.05 10.13 20.36
C ALA A 10 0.81 10.10 21.87
N PRO A 11 -0.11 9.26 22.37
CA PRO A 11 -0.41 9.19 23.82
C PRO A 11 0.78 8.71 24.65
N THR A 12 1.76 8.05 24.03
CA THR A 12 3.01 7.62 24.68
C THR A 12 4.11 8.70 24.65
N GLY A 13 3.84 9.85 24.02
CA GLY A 13 4.82 10.93 23.83
C GLY A 13 5.71 10.78 22.59
N THR A 14 5.67 9.63 21.91
CA THR A 14 6.39 9.33 20.65
C THR A 14 5.41 8.91 19.59
N LEU A 15 5.46 9.49 18.39
CA LEU A 15 4.63 9.11 17.26
C LEU A 15 5.15 7.80 16.69
N ARG A 16 4.38 6.73 16.82
CA ARG A 16 4.70 5.40 16.28
C ARG A 16 4.05 5.26 14.91
N ALA A 17 4.89 5.17 13.86
CA ALA A 17 4.44 5.02 12.49
C ALA A 17 4.59 3.57 12.03
N SER A 18 3.48 2.92 11.65
CA SER A 18 3.48 1.58 11.07
C SER A 18 3.98 1.63 9.64
N ILE A 19 5.10 0.94 9.36
CA ILE A 19 5.78 0.90 8.07
C ILE A 19 5.69 -0.51 7.49
N ASN A 20 5.12 -0.62 6.29
CA ASN A 20 4.95 -1.90 5.57
C ASN A 20 6.03 -2.06 4.49
N LEU A 21 7.01 -2.93 4.71
CA LEU A 21 8.02 -3.30 3.71
C LEU A 21 7.49 -4.27 2.64
N GLY A 22 6.32 -4.87 2.84
CA GLY A 22 5.63 -5.67 1.82
C GLY A 22 5.15 -4.87 0.61
N ASN A 23 5.30 -3.54 0.61
CA ASN A 23 5.09 -2.66 -0.53
C ASN A 23 6.37 -1.85 -0.82
N PRO A 24 7.34 -2.41 -1.54
CA PRO A 24 8.64 -1.79 -1.77
C PRO A 24 8.59 -0.49 -2.59
N ILE A 25 7.45 -0.17 -3.20
CA ILE A 25 7.25 1.12 -3.89
C ILE A 25 7.19 2.28 -2.89
N LEU A 26 6.63 2.05 -1.70
CA LEU A 26 6.40 3.12 -0.72
C LEU A 26 7.34 3.07 0.47
N ALA A 27 7.87 1.89 0.80
CA ALA A 27 8.80 1.70 1.90
C ALA A 27 9.77 0.56 1.59
N ASN A 28 11.05 0.79 1.83
CA ASN A 28 12.12 -0.16 1.58
C ASN A 28 13.13 -0.17 2.73
N ARG A 29 14.01 -1.17 2.71
CA ARG A 29 15.17 -1.27 3.59
C ARG A 29 16.35 -1.83 2.80
N ASN A 30 17.55 -1.34 3.05
CA ASN A 30 18.74 -1.88 2.44
C ASN A 30 19.00 -3.32 2.92
N ALA A 31 19.69 -4.11 2.10
CA ALA A 31 19.98 -5.51 2.40
C ALA A 31 20.85 -5.71 3.67
N ASP A 32 21.61 -4.70 4.05
CA ASP A 32 22.43 -4.67 5.27
C ASP A 32 21.64 -4.43 6.56
N GLY A 33 20.29 -4.25 6.45
CA GLY A 33 19.41 -4.05 7.60
C GLY A 33 19.38 -2.64 8.17
N GLY A 34 19.87 -1.65 7.42
CA GLY A 34 19.81 -0.23 7.80
C GLY A 34 18.41 0.32 8.07
N GLU A 35 18.31 1.61 8.38
CA GLU A 35 17.01 2.28 8.58
C GLU A 35 16.12 2.15 7.34
N PRO A 36 14.80 1.98 7.51
CA PRO A 36 13.87 1.99 6.40
C PRO A 36 13.83 3.37 5.74
N PHE A 37 13.60 3.39 4.44
CA PHE A 37 13.48 4.61 3.62
C PHE A 37 12.32 4.50 2.64
N GLY A 38 11.89 5.62 2.07
CA GLY A 38 10.82 5.69 1.08
C GLY A 38 9.78 6.76 1.42
N LEU A 39 8.80 6.90 0.54
CA LEU A 39 7.76 7.94 0.66
C LEU A 39 6.99 7.86 1.97
N SER A 40 6.65 6.65 2.45
CA SER A 40 5.93 6.48 3.72
C SER A 40 6.75 7.00 4.91
N ILE A 41 8.06 6.77 4.89
CA ILE A 41 8.97 7.24 5.93
C ILE A 41 9.10 8.76 5.90
N ASP A 42 9.23 9.34 4.71
CA ASP A 42 9.33 10.79 4.54
C ASP A 42 8.05 11.49 5.05
N LEU A 43 6.87 10.97 4.71
CA LEU A 43 5.59 11.48 5.21
C LEU A 43 5.46 11.32 6.73
N ALA A 44 5.89 10.18 7.29
CA ALA A 44 5.86 9.96 8.74
C ALA A 44 6.75 10.95 9.49
N ARG A 45 7.96 11.16 9.03
CA ARG A 45 8.92 12.13 9.61
C ARG A 45 8.41 13.58 9.51
N GLY A 46 7.84 13.94 8.35
CA GLY A 46 7.22 15.25 8.15
C GLY A 46 6.04 15.50 9.09
N LEU A 47 5.19 14.50 9.33
CA LEU A 47 4.09 14.60 10.29
C LEU A 47 4.59 14.75 11.72
N ALA A 48 5.59 13.96 12.13
CA ALA A 48 6.20 14.07 13.45
C ALA A 48 6.78 15.47 13.70
N GLN A 49 7.46 16.02 12.69
CA GLN A 49 7.98 17.40 12.75
C GLN A 49 6.86 18.43 12.90
N ALA A 50 5.77 18.29 12.11
CA ALA A 50 4.61 19.19 12.18
C ALA A 50 3.93 19.16 13.55
N LEU A 51 3.96 18.01 14.24
CA LEU A 51 3.42 17.82 15.58
C LEU A 51 4.43 18.15 16.71
N SER A 52 5.69 18.43 16.37
CA SER A 52 6.81 18.58 17.31
C SER A 52 6.97 17.35 18.22
N LEU A 53 6.87 16.15 17.65
CA LEU A 53 6.98 14.87 18.32
C LEU A 53 8.24 14.10 17.89
N PRO A 54 8.87 13.33 18.78
CA PRO A 54 9.77 12.27 18.37
C PRO A 54 9.01 11.21 17.58
N ILE A 55 9.73 10.45 16.73
CA ILE A 55 9.15 9.39 15.90
C ILE A 55 9.83 8.06 16.14
N GLU A 56 9.02 7.00 16.11
CA GLU A 56 9.44 5.60 16.03
C GLU A 56 8.84 4.96 14.78
N LEU A 57 9.67 4.27 14.00
CA LEU A 57 9.25 3.51 12.83
C LEU A 57 9.05 2.05 13.22
N VAL A 58 7.80 1.61 13.33
CA VAL A 58 7.43 0.22 13.66
C VAL A 58 7.26 -0.55 12.35
N VAL A 59 8.21 -1.43 12.04
CA VAL A 59 8.34 -2.05 10.72
C VAL A 59 7.68 -3.42 10.66
N PHE A 60 6.96 -3.69 9.57
CA PHE A 60 6.28 -4.95 9.28
C PHE A 60 6.57 -5.43 7.86
N ASP A 61 6.62 -6.75 7.67
CA ASP A 61 6.89 -7.37 6.36
C ASP A 61 5.63 -7.54 5.51
N THR A 62 4.44 -7.35 6.10
CA THR A 62 3.16 -7.51 5.40
C THR A 62 2.18 -6.38 5.70
N ALA A 63 1.32 -6.07 4.71
CA ALA A 63 0.28 -5.06 4.87
C ALA A 63 -0.70 -5.44 6.00
N ALA A 64 -1.06 -6.71 6.14
CA ALA A 64 -1.98 -7.17 7.17
C ALA A 64 -1.46 -6.85 8.58
N ARG A 65 -0.21 -7.19 8.89
CA ARG A 65 0.38 -6.91 10.20
C ARG A 65 0.53 -5.42 10.48
N SER A 66 0.87 -4.66 9.42
CA SER A 66 0.98 -3.20 9.53
C SER A 66 -0.38 -2.54 9.83
N VAL A 67 -1.48 -3.02 9.23
CA VAL A 67 -2.85 -2.57 9.52
C VAL A 67 -3.24 -2.95 10.94
N GLU A 68 -3.08 -4.22 11.31
CA GLU A 68 -3.40 -4.75 12.64
C GLU A 68 -2.72 -3.96 13.76
N ALA A 69 -1.46 -3.58 13.57
CA ALA A 69 -0.72 -2.78 14.56
C ALA A 69 -1.36 -1.43 14.85
N VAL A 70 -1.95 -0.77 13.83
CA VAL A 70 -2.69 0.49 14.01
C VAL A 70 -4.06 0.22 14.65
N GLU A 71 -4.77 -0.80 14.23
CA GLU A 71 -6.07 -1.19 14.79
C GLU A 71 -5.97 -1.53 16.28
N GLN A 72 -4.88 -2.19 16.68
CA GLN A 72 -4.63 -2.59 18.08
C GLN A 72 -3.92 -1.51 18.92
N GLY A 73 -3.62 -0.33 18.35
CA GLY A 73 -2.94 0.75 19.06
C GLY A 73 -1.46 0.49 19.34
N GLN A 74 -0.84 -0.47 18.66
CA GLN A 74 0.61 -0.71 18.69
C GLN A 74 1.37 0.33 17.86
N ALA A 75 0.70 0.95 16.88
CA ALA A 75 1.15 2.12 16.16
C ALA A 75 0.05 3.19 16.12
N ASP A 76 0.44 4.44 15.93
CA ASP A 76 -0.47 5.59 16.01
C ASP A 76 -0.98 6.03 14.64
N ILE A 77 -0.18 5.82 13.61
CA ILE A 77 -0.49 6.11 12.22
C ILE A 77 0.02 4.98 11.31
N GLY A 78 -0.50 4.92 10.10
CA GLY A 78 0.02 4.00 9.08
C GLY A 78 -0.28 4.46 7.65
N PHE A 79 0.20 3.67 6.68
CA PHE A 79 0.19 3.97 5.25
C PHE A 79 -0.46 2.78 4.53
N PHE A 80 -1.72 2.95 4.11
CA PHE A 80 -2.53 1.84 3.65
C PHE A 80 -3.29 2.18 2.38
N ALA A 81 -3.57 1.17 1.57
CA ALA A 81 -4.62 1.28 0.58
C ALA A 81 -5.97 1.47 1.27
N ILE A 82 -6.76 2.41 0.80
CA ILE A 82 -8.14 2.60 1.23
C ILE A 82 -8.93 1.33 0.88
N ASP A 83 -9.56 0.74 1.88
CA ASP A 83 -10.37 -0.47 1.74
C ASP A 83 -11.53 -0.43 2.75
N PRO A 84 -12.76 -0.86 2.37
CA PRO A 84 -13.91 -0.82 3.26
C PRO A 84 -13.70 -1.55 4.59
N LYS A 85 -13.08 -2.75 4.55
CA LYS A 85 -12.81 -3.55 5.76
C LYS A 85 -11.86 -2.84 6.71
N ARG A 86 -10.76 -2.30 6.19
CA ARG A 86 -9.80 -1.50 6.98
C ARG A 86 -10.46 -0.23 7.53
N GLY A 87 -11.36 0.38 6.73
CA GLY A 87 -12.12 1.57 7.12
C GLY A 87 -13.12 1.36 8.26
N GLU A 88 -13.35 0.14 8.74
CA GLU A 88 -14.15 -0.09 9.94
C GLU A 88 -13.48 0.50 11.18
N GLN A 89 -12.14 0.37 11.31
CA GLN A 89 -11.38 0.80 12.47
C GLN A 89 -10.44 1.99 12.18
N ILE A 90 -10.06 2.21 10.93
CA ILE A 90 -9.10 3.24 10.52
C ILE A 90 -9.84 4.41 9.85
N ALA A 91 -9.55 5.62 10.32
CA ALA A 91 -9.91 6.86 9.63
C ALA A 91 -8.83 7.15 8.59
N PHE A 92 -9.20 7.12 7.30
CA PHE A 92 -8.31 7.40 6.18
C PHE A 92 -8.36 8.87 5.77
N THR A 93 -7.22 9.37 5.31
CA THR A 93 -7.15 10.61 4.52
C THR A 93 -7.65 10.35 3.09
N ALA A 94 -7.75 11.39 2.27
CA ALA A 94 -7.71 11.21 0.83
C ALA A 94 -6.39 10.53 0.40
N PRO A 95 -6.35 9.85 -0.75
CA PRO A 95 -5.12 9.21 -1.20
C PRO A 95 -4.03 10.25 -1.50
N TYR A 96 -2.79 9.92 -1.19
CA TYR A 96 -1.63 10.72 -1.57
C TYR A 96 -0.95 10.19 -2.84
N VAL A 97 -1.08 8.89 -3.12
CA VAL A 97 -0.52 8.21 -4.29
C VAL A 97 -1.51 7.18 -4.83
N LEU A 98 -1.54 7.04 -6.15
CA LEU A 98 -2.26 6.01 -6.90
C LEU A 98 -1.27 5.03 -7.52
N ILE A 99 -1.52 3.73 -7.33
CA ILE A 99 -0.73 2.62 -7.86
C ILE A 99 -1.67 1.67 -8.59
N GLU A 100 -1.19 0.95 -9.60
CA GLU A 100 -2.01 0.01 -10.36
C GLU A 100 -1.83 -1.44 -9.90
N GLY A 101 -2.92 -2.16 -9.78
CA GLY A 101 -2.96 -3.61 -9.68
C GLY A 101 -3.02 -4.24 -11.07
N SER A 102 -2.12 -5.19 -11.35
CA SER A 102 -2.02 -5.90 -12.63
C SER A 102 -1.95 -7.41 -12.44
N TYR A 103 -2.23 -8.14 -13.52
CA TYR A 103 -2.08 -9.59 -13.58
C TYR A 103 -0.86 -9.97 -14.42
N LEU A 104 -0.11 -10.94 -13.92
CA LEU A 104 0.97 -11.61 -14.64
C LEU A 104 0.53 -13.03 -14.99
N VAL A 105 0.78 -13.44 -16.22
CA VAL A 105 0.47 -14.76 -16.75
C VAL A 105 1.65 -15.34 -17.53
N ARG A 106 1.65 -16.64 -17.83
CA ARG A 106 2.61 -17.23 -18.77
C ARG A 106 2.43 -16.65 -20.16
N GLN A 107 3.48 -16.63 -20.96
CA GLN A 107 3.47 -16.08 -22.32
C GLN A 107 2.46 -16.80 -23.23
N ASP A 108 2.31 -18.11 -23.06
CA ASP A 108 1.39 -18.97 -23.79
C ASP A 108 -0.03 -19.06 -23.19
N SER A 109 -0.29 -18.30 -22.14
CA SER A 109 -1.61 -18.26 -21.49
C SER A 109 -2.70 -17.83 -22.49
N PRO A 110 -3.87 -18.51 -22.51
CA PRO A 110 -5.00 -18.12 -23.34
C PRO A 110 -5.65 -16.82 -22.87
N LEU A 111 -5.38 -16.36 -21.66
CA LEU A 111 -5.93 -15.13 -21.11
C LEU A 111 -5.29 -13.91 -21.79
N GLN A 112 -6.10 -13.05 -22.40
CA GLN A 112 -5.64 -11.85 -23.11
C GLN A 112 -6.10 -10.54 -22.44
N ALA A 113 -7.12 -10.59 -21.60
CA ALA A 113 -7.70 -9.44 -20.93
C ALA A 113 -8.02 -9.73 -19.47
N ASN A 114 -8.02 -8.68 -18.64
CA ASN A 114 -8.34 -8.80 -17.20
C ASN A 114 -9.72 -9.39 -16.94
N ALA A 115 -10.71 -9.08 -17.79
CA ALA A 115 -12.08 -9.61 -17.68
C ALA A 115 -12.17 -11.13 -17.87
N GLU A 116 -11.16 -11.74 -18.45
CA GLU A 116 -11.12 -13.19 -18.70
C GLU A 116 -10.59 -14.00 -17.53
N VAL A 117 -10.06 -13.35 -16.50
CA VAL A 117 -9.45 -14.00 -15.33
C VAL A 117 -10.50 -14.68 -14.46
N ASP A 118 -11.68 -14.10 -14.32
CA ASP A 118 -12.74 -14.65 -13.45
C ASP A 118 -13.52 -15.76 -14.16
N ARG A 119 -12.89 -16.94 -14.26
CA ARG A 119 -13.49 -18.16 -14.88
C ARG A 119 -13.32 -19.34 -13.95
N PRO A 120 -14.26 -20.32 -13.99
CA PRO A 120 -14.09 -21.60 -13.30
C PRO A 120 -12.77 -22.27 -13.72
N GLY A 121 -12.03 -22.75 -12.74
CA GLY A 121 -10.74 -23.41 -12.95
C GLY A 121 -9.54 -22.47 -13.06
N THR A 122 -9.72 -21.15 -13.18
CA THR A 122 -8.60 -20.19 -13.09
C THR A 122 -8.15 -20.06 -11.65
N ARG A 123 -6.84 -20.18 -11.40
CA ARG A 123 -6.21 -20.06 -10.08
C ARG A 123 -5.37 -18.79 -10.04
N VAL A 124 -5.76 -17.85 -9.15
CA VAL A 124 -5.16 -16.51 -9.01
C VAL A 124 -4.40 -16.41 -7.70
N VAL A 125 -3.09 -16.20 -7.77
CA VAL A 125 -2.26 -16.01 -6.56
C VAL A 125 -2.25 -14.55 -6.17
N VAL A 126 -2.51 -14.28 -4.88
CA VAL A 126 -2.47 -12.95 -4.25
C VAL A 126 -1.59 -12.97 -3.01
N GLY A 127 -1.05 -11.82 -2.62
CA GLY A 127 -0.38 -11.67 -1.32
C GLY A 127 -1.42 -11.54 -0.20
N LYS A 128 -1.41 -12.44 0.78
CA LYS A 128 -2.39 -12.49 1.88
C LYS A 128 -2.54 -11.13 2.58
N GLY A 129 -3.77 -10.62 2.66
CA GLY A 129 -4.11 -9.36 3.30
C GLY A 129 -3.64 -8.10 2.57
N SER A 130 -3.13 -8.23 1.34
CA SER A 130 -2.82 -7.09 0.47
C SER A 130 -4.09 -6.36 0.02
N ALA A 131 -3.95 -5.16 -0.54
CA ALA A 131 -5.07 -4.41 -1.10
C ALA A 131 -5.77 -5.18 -2.22
N TYR A 132 -5.00 -5.84 -3.07
CA TYR A 132 -5.51 -6.61 -4.19
C TYR A 132 -6.08 -7.98 -3.75
N ASP A 133 -5.61 -8.60 -2.65
CA ASP A 133 -6.29 -9.75 -2.05
C ASP A 133 -7.71 -9.38 -1.57
N LEU A 134 -7.81 -8.28 -0.80
CA LEU A 134 -9.11 -7.82 -0.31
C LEU A 134 -10.07 -7.45 -1.47
N PHE A 135 -9.54 -6.77 -2.49
CA PHE A 135 -10.31 -6.40 -3.67
C PHE A 135 -10.78 -7.64 -4.44
N LEU A 136 -9.86 -8.51 -4.84
CA LEU A 136 -10.17 -9.70 -5.65
C LEU A 136 -11.06 -10.70 -4.91
N THR A 137 -10.94 -10.80 -3.59
CA THR A 137 -11.86 -11.62 -2.77
C THR A 137 -13.31 -11.15 -2.87
N ARG A 138 -13.53 -9.85 -3.09
CA ARG A 138 -14.90 -9.31 -3.31
C ARG A 138 -15.35 -9.41 -4.76
N GLU A 139 -14.44 -9.24 -5.72
CA GLU A 139 -14.78 -9.11 -7.13
C GLU A 139 -14.84 -10.45 -7.88
N LEU A 140 -13.89 -11.36 -7.66
CA LEU A 140 -13.87 -12.65 -8.32
C LEU A 140 -14.97 -13.56 -7.79
N LYS A 141 -15.72 -14.19 -8.70
CA LYS A 141 -16.87 -15.06 -8.39
C LYS A 141 -16.63 -16.51 -8.78
N ALA A 142 -15.82 -16.75 -9.79
CA ALA A 142 -15.61 -18.07 -10.38
C ALA A 142 -14.17 -18.56 -10.25
N ALA A 143 -13.18 -17.67 -10.27
CA ALA A 143 -11.78 -18.01 -10.11
C ALA A 143 -11.44 -18.36 -8.66
N GLU A 144 -10.52 -19.28 -8.46
CA GLU A 144 -9.98 -19.67 -7.17
C GLU A 144 -8.85 -18.72 -6.75
N ILE A 145 -8.89 -18.21 -5.51
CA ILE A 145 -7.83 -17.36 -4.96
C ILE A 145 -6.88 -18.19 -4.09
N LEU A 146 -5.61 -18.23 -4.49
CA LEU A 146 -4.51 -18.79 -3.72
C LEU A 146 -3.74 -17.66 -3.02
N ARG A 147 -3.39 -17.85 -1.75
CA ARG A 147 -2.75 -16.80 -0.95
C ARG A 147 -1.30 -17.12 -0.65
N ALA A 148 -0.40 -16.35 -1.25
CA ALA A 148 1.01 -16.32 -0.84
C ALA A 148 1.15 -15.65 0.54
N PRO A 149 2.16 -15.98 1.33
CA PRO A 149 2.35 -15.41 2.68
C PRO A 149 2.57 -13.89 2.68
N SER A 150 3.10 -13.33 1.60
CA SER A 150 3.36 -11.91 1.42
C SER A 150 3.27 -11.49 -0.05
N SER A 151 3.21 -10.19 -0.34
CA SER A 151 3.21 -9.70 -1.73
C SER A 151 4.50 -10.05 -2.49
N PRO A 152 5.69 -9.95 -1.92
CA PRO A 152 6.92 -10.40 -2.60
C PRO A 152 6.95 -11.90 -2.94
N ALA A 153 6.23 -12.74 -2.20
CA ALA A 153 6.19 -14.20 -2.44
C ALA A 153 5.19 -14.64 -3.52
N VAL A 154 4.39 -13.72 -4.06
CA VAL A 154 3.29 -14.06 -5.00
C VAL A 154 3.79 -14.81 -6.23
N VAL A 155 4.84 -14.33 -6.86
CA VAL A 155 5.36 -14.89 -8.11
C VAL A 155 6.02 -16.25 -7.89
N GLU A 156 6.66 -16.48 -6.76
CA GLU A 156 7.23 -17.76 -6.39
C GLU A 156 6.12 -18.81 -6.19
N VAL A 157 5.11 -18.49 -5.38
CA VAL A 157 3.94 -19.36 -5.17
C VAL A 157 3.20 -19.64 -6.48
N PHE A 158 3.06 -18.63 -7.36
CA PHE A 158 2.48 -18.80 -8.70
C PHE A 158 3.21 -19.86 -9.51
N ARG A 159 4.54 -19.85 -9.49
CA ARG A 159 5.37 -20.84 -10.20
C ARG A 159 5.29 -22.22 -9.56
N GLU A 160 5.50 -22.32 -8.26
CA GLU A 160 5.53 -23.58 -7.52
C GLU A 160 4.20 -24.34 -7.59
N GLN A 161 3.09 -23.61 -7.51
CA GLN A 161 1.76 -24.20 -7.57
C GLN A 161 1.21 -24.31 -9.00
N HIS A 162 1.99 -23.94 -10.03
CA HIS A 162 1.53 -23.93 -11.42
C HIS A 162 0.18 -23.22 -11.59
N ALA A 163 -0.01 -22.10 -10.89
CA ALA A 163 -1.23 -21.30 -10.98
C ALA A 163 -1.32 -20.59 -12.36
N ASP A 164 -2.50 -20.08 -12.69
CA ASP A 164 -2.75 -19.46 -14.00
C ASP A 164 -2.37 -18.00 -14.02
N VAL A 165 -2.58 -17.30 -12.90
CA VAL A 165 -2.42 -15.85 -12.76
C VAL A 165 -1.73 -15.49 -11.46
N ALA A 166 -0.78 -14.55 -11.51
CA ALA A 166 -0.26 -13.85 -10.34
C ALA A 166 -0.81 -12.41 -10.34
N ALA A 167 -1.44 -12.00 -9.25
CA ALA A 167 -1.92 -10.64 -9.06
C ALA A 167 -0.99 -9.85 -8.16
N GLY A 168 -0.71 -8.60 -8.51
CA GLY A 168 0.19 -7.78 -7.71
C GLY A 168 0.19 -6.31 -8.13
N VAL A 169 0.99 -5.52 -7.43
CA VAL A 169 1.30 -4.16 -7.86
C VAL A 169 2.10 -4.23 -9.15
N ARG A 170 1.69 -3.45 -10.16
CA ARG A 170 2.29 -3.48 -11.51
C ARG A 170 3.81 -3.42 -11.49
N GLN A 171 4.39 -2.45 -10.78
CA GLN A 171 5.84 -2.22 -10.74
C GLN A 171 6.60 -3.40 -10.12
N GLN A 172 6.00 -4.06 -9.11
CA GLN A 172 6.57 -5.27 -8.54
C GLN A 172 6.57 -6.41 -9.56
N LEU A 173 5.47 -6.60 -10.25
CA LEU A 173 5.37 -7.64 -11.29
C LEU A 173 6.29 -7.35 -12.49
N GLU A 174 6.48 -6.08 -12.87
CA GLU A 174 7.44 -5.67 -13.90
C GLU A 174 8.89 -5.98 -13.48
N ALA A 175 9.24 -5.70 -12.22
CA ALA A 175 10.55 -6.07 -11.68
C ALA A 175 10.74 -7.59 -11.63
N ASP A 176 9.68 -8.35 -11.31
CA ASP A 176 9.71 -9.81 -11.31
C ASP A 176 9.85 -10.38 -12.74
N LEU A 177 9.21 -9.76 -13.75
CA LEU A 177 9.33 -10.17 -15.15
C LEU A 177 10.77 -10.14 -15.66
N ALA A 178 11.61 -9.23 -15.18
CA ALA A 178 13.03 -9.18 -15.55
C ALA A 178 13.78 -10.48 -15.19
N ARG A 179 13.25 -11.26 -14.23
CA ARG A 179 13.80 -12.53 -13.75
C ARG A 179 12.98 -13.75 -14.18
N LEU A 180 11.90 -13.54 -14.95
CA LEU A 180 10.90 -14.54 -15.32
C LEU A 180 10.67 -14.59 -16.84
N PRO A 181 11.63 -15.12 -17.61
CA PRO A 181 11.41 -15.28 -19.04
C PRO A 181 10.18 -16.16 -19.30
N GLY A 182 9.46 -15.92 -20.39
CA GLY A 182 8.27 -16.67 -20.76
C GLY A 182 6.99 -16.27 -20.01
N HIS A 183 6.96 -15.08 -19.42
CA HIS A 183 5.78 -14.49 -18.78
C HIS A 183 5.49 -13.10 -19.34
N ARG A 184 4.28 -12.59 -19.11
CA ARG A 184 3.83 -11.26 -19.52
C ARG A 184 2.79 -10.70 -18.56
N LEU A 185 2.61 -9.39 -18.54
CA LEU A 185 1.45 -8.77 -17.91
C LEU A 185 0.25 -8.80 -18.86
N LEU A 186 -0.95 -8.93 -18.29
CA LEU A 186 -2.16 -8.61 -19.03
C LEU A 186 -2.25 -7.10 -19.26
N PRO A 187 -2.84 -6.66 -20.40
CA PRO A 187 -3.01 -5.24 -20.70
C PRO A 187 -3.87 -4.52 -19.65
N GLY A 188 -3.57 -3.25 -19.43
CA GLY A 188 -4.34 -2.41 -18.51
C GLY A 188 -4.12 -2.77 -17.03
N ARG A 189 -5.12 -2.49 -16.21
CA ARG A 189 -5.13 -2.74 -14.77
C ARG A 189 -6.46 -3.34 -14.36
N PHE A 190 -6.49 -4.17 -13.30
CA PHE A 190 -7.74 -4.64 -12.73
C PHE A 190 -8.24 -3.74 -11.58
N MET A 191 -7.36 -2.95 -10.95
CA MET A 191 -7.74 -1.98 -9.94
C MET A 191 -6.76 -0.82 -9.86
N VAL A 192 -7.23 0.31 -9.28
CA VAL A 192 -6.39 1.40 -8.79
C VAL A 192 -6.28 1.28 -7.28
N ILE A 193 -5.06 1.14 -6.79
CA ILE A 193 -4.75 1.09 -5.36
C ILE A 193 -4.57 2.53 -4.87
N ARG A 194 -5.49 3.02 -4.06
CA ARG A 194 -5.53 4.37 -3.51
C ARG A 194 -4.81 4.38 -2.16
N GLN A 195 -3.54 4.75 -2.14
CA GLN A 195 -2.71 4.79 -0.94
C GLN A 195 -2.96 6.06 -0.12
N ALA A 196 -3.32 5.90 1.13
CA ALA A 196 -3.65 6.97 2.07
C ALA A 196 -2.87 6.82 3.38
N MET A 197 -2.80 7.89 4.15
CA MET A 197 -2.46 7.80 5.57
C MET A 197 -3.72 7.45 6.37
N GLY A 198 -3.53 6.79 7.50
CA GLY A 198 -4.62 6.43 8.38
C GLY A 198 -4.21 6.44 9.84
N LEU A 199 -5.18 6.65 10.72
CA LEU A 199 -5.05 6.57 12.17
C LEU A 199 -6.27 5.82 12.76
N PRO A 200 -6.20 5.30 13.99
CA PRO A 200 -7.37 4.69 14.62
C PRO A 200 -8.52 5.68 14.72
N LYS A 201 -9.74 5.28 14.35
CA LYS A 201 -10.94 6.14 14.48
C LYS A 201 -11.14 6.66 15.91
N ALA A 202 -10.71 5.90 16.90
CA ALA A 202 -10.76 6.29 18.31
C ALA A 202 -9.95 7.55 18.65
N ARG A 203 -9.04 8.01 17.77
CA ARG A 203 -8.30 9.27 17.92
C ARG A 203 -9.18 10.52 17.72
N GLY A 204 -10.38 10.34 17.15
CA GLY A 204 -11.39 11.37 17.00
C GLY A 204 -11.25 12.25 15.77
N ALA A 205 -12.30 13.03 15.51
CA ALA A 205 -12.44 13.81 14.29
C ALA A 205 -11.36 14.90 14.11
N ALA A 206 -10.90 15.53 15.19
CA ALA A 206 -9.89 16.58 15.11
C ALA A 206 -8.53 16.04 14.61
N ALA A 207 -8.10 14.87 15.09
CA ALA A 207 -6.89 14.23 14.62
C ALA A 207 -7.02 13.76 13.16
N ALA A 208 -8.17 13.19 12.80
CA ALA A 208 -8.45 12.77 11.42
C ALA A 208 -8.44 13.97 10.45
N ALA A 209 -9.06 15.08 10.80
CA ALA A 209 -9.06 16.31 10.01
C ALA A 209 -7.65 16.89 9.83
N PHE A 210 -6.86 16.94 10.91
CA PHE A 210 -5.48 17.42 10.84
C PHE A 210 -4.62 16.53 9.91
N LEU A 211 -4.76 15.21 10.01
CA LEU A 211 -4.02 14.26 9.15
C LEU A 211 -4.45 14.42 7.69
N ALA A 212 -5.75 14.59 7.42
CA ALA A 212 -6.26 14.83 6.07
C ALA A 212 -5.68 16.13 5.47
N ASP A 213 -5.71 17.21 6.24
CA ASP A 213 -5.16 18.50 5.83
C ASP A 213 -3.62 18.44 5.65
N TYR A 214 -2.91 17.69 6.50
CA TYR A 214 -1.49 17.42 6.33
C TYR A 214 -1.21 16.77 4.96
N VAL A 215 -1.93 15.71 4.60
CA VAL A 215 -1.75 15.01 3.32
C VAL A 215 -2.03 15.94 2.13
N GLU A 216 -3.11 16.73 2.18
CA GLU A 216 -3.42 17.69 1.11
C GLU A 216 -2.31 18.73 0.95
N ARG A 217 -1.76 19.27 2.03
CA ARG A 217 -0.60 20.17 1.97
C ARG A 217 0.63 19.51 1.36
N GLN A 218 0.92 18.24 1.69
CA GLN A 218 2.07 17.52 1.10
C GLN A 218 1.88 17.29 -0.41
N LYS A 219 0.66 17.05 -0.86
CA LYS A 219 0.37 16.97 -2.31
C LYS A 219 0.52 18.34 -2.99
N ALA A 220 -0.09 19.38 -2.41
CA ALA A 220 -0.12 20.73 -2.97
C ALA A 220 1.28 21.37 -3.05
N SER A 221 2.14 21.13 -2.05
CA SER A 221 3.52 21.65 -2.02
C SER A 221 4.44 20.98 -3.03
N GLY A 222 4.03 19.85 -3.64
CA GLY A 222 4.91 19.04 -4.51
C GLY A 222 5.76 18.03 -3.73
N PHE A 223 5.73 18.01 -2.41
CA PHE A 223 6.54 17.10 -1.58
C PHE A 223 6.38 15.62 -1.98
N VAL A 224 5.14 15.16 -2.21
CA VAL A 224 4.89 13.77 -2.64
C VAL A 224 5.55 13.47 -3.97
N ARG A 225 5.46 14.39 -4.96
CA ARG A 225 6.09 14.24 -6.27
C ARG A 225 7.61 14.18 -6.16
N GLU A 226 8.20 15.08 -5.38
CA GLU A 226 9.64 15.13 -5.17
C GLU A 226 10.15 13.88 -4.43
N ALA A 227 9.39 13.38 -3.46
CA ALA A 227 9.74 12.14 -2.75
C ALA A 227 9.67 10.92 -3.67
N LEU A 228 8.65 10.79 -4.54
CA LEU A 228 8.60 9.75 -5.57
C LEU A 228 9.83 9.79 -6.47
N ALA A 229 10.21 10.99 -6.93
CA ALA A 229 11.39 11.18 -7.79
C ALA A 229 12.70 10.84 -7.04
N ARG A 230 12.86 11.30 -5.80
CA ARG A 230 14.04 11.06 -4.96
C ARG A 230 14.27 9.56 -4.69
N HIS A 231 13.19 8.81 -4.50
CA HIS A 231 13.25 7.36 -4.30
C HIS A 231 13.22 6.54 -5.60
N GLY A 232 13.27 7.20 -6.78
CA GLY A 232 13.28 6.54 -8.08
C GLY A 232 12.00 5.76 -8.41
N ILE A 233 10.87 6.12 -7.79
CA ILE A 233 9.61 5.41 -7.95
C ILE A 233 8.95 5.79 -9.28
N GLN A 234 8.78 4.81 -10.14
CA GLN A 234 8.10 4.93 -11.43
C GLN A 234 6.72 4.27 -11.38
N GLY A 235 5.80 4.71 -12.26
CA GLY A 235 4.47 4.11 -12.41
C GLY A 235 3.49 4.37 -11.24
N ALA A 236 3.91 5.08 -10.20
CA ALA A 236 3.03 5.65 -9.19
C ALA A 236 2.76 7.12 -9.53
N SER A 237 1.53 7.57 -9.34
CA SER A 237 1.14 8.96 -9.57
C SER A 237 0.67 9.63 -8.29
N VAL A 238 0.95 10.92 -8.15
CA VAL A 238 0.36 11.73 -7.07
C VAL A 238 -1.15 11.78 -7.26
N ALA A 239 -1.90 11.49 -6.21
CA ALA A 239 -3.34 11.59 -6.27
C ALA A 239 -3.80 13.05 -6.43
N PRO A 240 -4.91 13.33 -7.14
CA PRO A 240 -5.46 14.67 -7.24
C PRO A 240 -5.76 15.28 -5.87
N LEU A 241 -5.74 16.61 -5.77
CA LEU A 241 -6.23 17.31 -4.59
C LEU A 241 -7.72 17.04 -4.39
N THR A 242 -8.16 16.99 -3.15
CA THR A 242 -9.58 16.84 -2.83
C THR A 242 -10.35 18.06 -3.36
N GLY A 243 -11.41 17.82 -4.17
CA GLY A 243 -12.18 18.87 -4.81
C GLY A 243 -11.63 19.36 -6.16
N ALA A 244 -10.48 18.87 -6.62
CA ALA A 244 -10.08 19.05 -8.02
C ALA A 244 -10.81 17.98 -8.85
N GLU A 245 -11.72 18.41 -9.72
CA GLU A 245 -12.37 17.54 -10.70
C GLU A 245 -11.30 16.92 -11.61
N ALA A 246 -11.40 15.62 -11.83
CA ALA A 246 -10.52 14.85 -12.72
C ALA A 246 -10.98 15.00 -14.17
#